data_c3c5d0ae5329ce136b74f8dba880e3ec
#
_entry.id   c3c5d0ae5329ce136b74f8dba880e3ec
#
_cell.length_a   1.000
_cell.length_b   1.000
_cell.length_c   1.000
_cell.angle_alpha   90.00
_cell.angle_beta   90.00
_cell.angle_gamma   90.00
#
_symmetry.space_group_name_H-M   'P 1'
#
loop_
_entity.id
_entity.type
_entity.pdbx_description
1 polymer ?
#
loop_
_entity_poly.entity_id
_entity_poly.type
_entity_poly.pdbx_seq_one_letter_code
_entity_poly.pdbx_strand_id
1 'polypeptide(L)'
;MHSLPIEPTVVASLRAELARGALTAPVALELMRESYRNYVRHNTQSFRMLFSHLLEDRAPLVIHCTAGKDRTGFASALILHALGVPEEVIAEDYLLTNRHYKRDLSSVSDLPADVLDAIGSVNASYLDAAFDAVGRDYGDVETYLRDGLKLGAAERTALKKRYLQA
;
A
#
# COMPACT_ATOMS: atom_id res chain seq x y z
N MET A 1 17.00 5.75 11.43
CA MET A 1 15.67 5.14 11.28
C MET A 1 14.65 6.27 11.27
N HIS A 2 13.76 6.32 10.30
CA HIS A 2 12.69 7.31 10.19
C HIS A 2 11.36 6.61 10.43
N SER A 3 10.49 7.20 11.26
CA SER A 3 9.14 6.70 11.49
C SER A 3 8.17 7.51 10.63
N LEU A 4 7.44 6.84 9.74
CA LEU A 4 6.37 7.41 8.92
C LEU A 4 5.06 6.74 9.33
N PRO A 5 4.44 7.18 10.45
CA PRO A 5 3.28 6.50 10.99
C PRO A 5 2.10 6.60 10.02
N ILE A 6 1.52 5.44 9.73
CA ILE A 6 0.25 5.28 9.04
C ILE A 6 -0.59 4.38 9.93
N GLU A 7 -1.57 4.95 10.61
CA GLU A 7 -2.43 4.20 11.53
C GLU A 7 -3.31 3.21 10.75
N PRO A 8 -3.31 1.92 11.10
CA PRO A 8 -4.14 0.91 10.45
C PRO A 8 -5.59 1.00 10.97
N THR A 9 -6.36 1.94 10.45
CA THR A 9 -7.78 2.13 10.82
C THR A 9 -8.62 0.86 10.64
N VAL A 10 -8.23 -0.01 9.70
CA VAL A 10 -8.91 -1.28 9.41
C VAL A 10 -8.98 -2.22 10.63
N VAL A 11 -7.96 -2.22 11.51
CA VAL A 11 -7.92 -3.11 12.68
C VAL A 11 -9.07 -2.80 13.64
N ALA A 12 -9.32 -1.51 13.90
CA ALA A 12 -10.42 -1.08 14.76
C ALA A 12 -11.77 -1.45 14.15
N SER A 13 -11.93 -1.24 12.85
CA SER A 13 -13.17 -1.59 12.13
C SER A 13 -13.43 -3.09 12.10
N LEU A 14 -12.42 -3.92 11.83
CA LEU A 14 -12.55 -5.38 11.88
C LEU A 14 -12.96 -5.89 13.27
N ARG A 15 -12.35 -5.33 14.33
CA ARG A 15 -12.73 -5.66 15.72
C ARG A 15 -14.16 -5.25 16.04
N ALA A 16 -14.61 -4.10 15.57
CA ALA A 16 -15.98 -3.62 15.77
C ALA A 16 -17.00 -4.54 15.07
N GLU A 17 -16.74 -4.96 13.82
CA GLU A 17 -17.61 -5.90 13.10
C GLU A 17 -17.62 -7.29 13.75
N LEU A 18 -16.47 -7.76 14.23
CA LEU A 18 -16.35 -9.01 14.95
C LEU A 18 -17.16 -8.99 16.24
N ALA A 19 -17.05 -7.91 17.03
CA ALA A 19 -17.80 -7.76 18.29
C ALA A 19 -19.33 -7.71 18.08
N ARG A 20 -19.79 -7.26 16.91
CA ARG A 20 -21.20 -7.25 16.51
C ARG A 20 -21.67 -8.58 15.91
N GLY A 21 -20.78 -9.54 15.72
CA GLY A 21 -21.09 -10.80 15.02
C GLY A 21 -21.41 -10.62 13.53
N ALA A 22 -20.97 -9.49 12.94
CA ALA A 22 -21.25 -9.11 11.55
C ALA A 22 -20.03 -9.25 10.62
N LEU A 23 -18.89 -9.71 11.12
CA LEU A 23 -17.68 -9.88 10.33
C LEU A 23 -17.80 -11.09 9.39
N THR A 24 -18.02 -10.82 8.12
CA THR A 24 -18.04 -11.81 7.03
C THR A 24 -16.93 -11.51 6.04
N ALA A 25 -16.59 -12.43 5.13
CA ALA A 25 -15.57 -12.20 4.12
C ALA A 25 -15.88 -10.98 3.22
N PRO A 26 -17.11 -10.75 2.71
CA PRO A 26 -17.41 -9.53 1.97
C PRO A 26 -17.19 -8.24 2.79
N VAL A 27 -17.53 -8.24 4.06
CA VAL A 27 -17.32 -7.10 4.98
C VAL A 27 -15.81 -6.89 5.18
N ALA A 28 -15.05 -7.94 5.45
CA ALA A 28 -13.61 -7.87 5.62
C ALA A 28 -12.92 -7.33 4.35
N LEU A 29 -13.30 -7.83 3.15
CA LEU A 29 -12.78 -7.36 1.87
C LEU A 29 -13.05 -5.85 1.67
N GLU A 30 -14.25 -5.38 1.99
CA GLU A 30 -14.57 -3.96 1.82
C GLU A 30 -13.84 -3.07 2.84
N LEU A 31 -13.68 -3.51 4.08
CA LEU A 31 -12.87 -2.81 5.06
C LEU A 31 -11.40 -2.71 4.65
N MET A 32 -10.86 -3.75 4.02
CA MET A 32 -9.51 -3.72 3.45
C MET A 32 -9.42 -2.71 2.29
N ARG A 33 -10.38 -2.70 1.34
CA ARG A 33 -10.43 -1.71 0.25
C ARG A 33 -10.49 -0.28 0.79
N GLU A 34 -11.34 -0.04 1.80
CA GLU A 34 -11.44 1.29 2.42
C GLU A 34 -10.13 1.71 3.09
N SER A 35 -9.42 0.77 3.73
CA SER A 35 -8.08 1.03 4.27
C SER A 35 -7.10 1.51 3.18
N TYR A 36 -7.14 0.91 2.00
CA TYR A 36 -6.29 1.30 0.87
C TYR A 36 -6.68 2.66 0.28
N ARG A 37 -7.99 2.98 0.18
CA ARG A 37 -8.45 4.33 -0.18
C ARG A 37 -7.93 5.37 0.81
N ASN A 38 -7.89 5.04 2.09
CA ASN A 38 -7.41 5.91 3.16
C ASN A 38 -5.89 6.14 3.11
N TYR A 39 -5.09 5.25 2.50
CA TYR A 39 -3.69 5.55 2.23
C TYR A 39 -3.55 6.78 1.33
N VAL A 40 -4.40 6.93 0.34
CA VAL A 40 -4.42 8.09 -0.55
C VAL A 40 -5.00 9.31 0.15
N ARG A 41 -6.18 9.20 0.74
CA ARG A 41 -6.93 10.33 1.29
C ARG A 41 -6.30 10.97 2.52
N HIS A 42 -5.70 10.15 3.38
CA HIS A 42 -5.24 10.61 4.70
C HIS A 42 -3.73 10.46 4.93
N ASN A 43 -3.03 9.69 4.09
CA ASN A 43 -1.62 9.36 4.34
C ASN A 43 -0.66 9.76 3.20
N THR A 44 -1.12 10.50 2.21
CA THR A 44 -0.29 11.02 1.11
C THR A 44 0.97 11.72 1.61
N GLN A 45 0.89 12.45 2.72
CA GLN A 45 2.05 13.12 3.29
C GLN A 45 3.13 12.13 3.77
N SER A 46 2.75 11.00 4.36
CA SER A 46 3.71 9.96 4.78
C SER A 46 4.42 9.34 3.58
N PHE A 47 3.70 9.08 2.49
CA PHE A 47 4.31 8.59 1.25
C PHE A 47 5.20 9.66 0.59
N ARG A 48 4.82 10.94 0.63
CA ARG A 48 5.69 12.04 0.17
C ARG A 48 7.02 12.06 0.94
N MET A 49 6.98 11.90 2.26
CA MET A 49 8.20 11.84 3.08
C MET A 49 9.05 10.62 2.72
N LEU A 50 8.44 9.46 2.42
CA LEU A 50 9.16 8.31 1.91
C LEU A 50 9.95 8.65 0.64
N PHE A 51 9.31 9.30 -0.34
CA PHE A 51 9.99 9.71 -1.57
C PHE A 51 11.08 10.76 -1.31
N SER A 52 10.92 11.67 -0.35
CA SER A 52 11.99 12.57 0.06
C SER A 52 13.22 11.78 0.52
N HIS A 53 13.04 10.73 1.32
CA HIS A 53 14.15 9.86 1.74
C HIS A 53 14.76 9.06 0.59
N LEU A 54 13.97 8.61 -0.38
CA LEU A 54 14.48 7.95 -1.58
C LEU A 54 15.33 8.89 -2.47
N LEU A 55 15.03 10.18 -2.44
CA LEU A 55 15.78 11.20 -3.17
C LEU A 55 17.05 11.66 -2.43
N GLU A 56 17.14 11.43 -1.10
CA GLU A 56 18.36 11.70 -0.35
C GLU A 56 19.50 10.77 -0.76
N ASP A 57 20.76 11.26 -0.70
CA ASP A 57 21.93 10.44 -1.05
C ASP A 57 22.35 9.53 0.11
N ARG A 58 21.42 8.74 0.61
CA ARG A 58 21.56 7.83 1.76
C ARG A 58 21.01 6.45 1.44
N ALA A 59 21.62 5.77 0.47
CA ALA A 59 21.28 4.37 0.17
C ALA A 59 22.15 3.39 1.00
N PRO A 60 21.70 2.14 1.21
CA PRO A 60 20.39 1.57 0.88
C PRO A 60 19.30 1.93 1.88
N LEU A 61 18.02 1.84 1.45
CA LEU A 61 16.84 2.12 2.27
C LEU A 61 15.96 0.87 2.38
N VAL A 62 15.57 0.51 3.59
CA VAL A 62 14.63 -0.59 3.85
C VAL A 62 13.29 0.00 4.27
N ILE A 63 12.24 -0.40 3.59
CA ILE A 63 10.86 0.01 3.86
C ILE A 63 10.12 -1.18 4.49
N HIS A 64 9.48 -0.98 5.61
CA HIS A 64 8.63 -1.99 6.23
C HIS A 64 7.44 -1.38 6.96
N CYS A 65 6.39 -2.15 7.13
CA CYS A 65 5.31 -1.89 8.07
C CYS A 65 5.23 -3.03 9.10
N THR A 66 4.11 -3.22 9.80
CA THR A 66 3.99 -4.31 10.78
C THR A 66 4.08 -5.69 10.13
N ALA A 67 3.28 -5.94 9.09
CA ALA A 67 3.26 -7.22 8.36
C ALA A 67 4.13 -7.22 7.10
N GLY A 68 4.63 -6.07 6.64
CA GLY A 68 5.35 -5.96 5.37
C GLY A 68 4.47 -6.19 4.13
N LYS A 69 3.16 -6.11 4.26
CA LYS A 69 2.18 -6.52 3.25
C LYS A 69 1.46 -5.31 2.64
N ASP A 70 0.54 -4.69 3.35
CA ASP A 70 -0.39 -3.71 2.80
C ASP A 70 0.25 -2.34 2.57
N ARG A 71 0.70 -1.66 3.62
CA ARG A 71 1.35 -0.34 3.52
C ARG A 71 2.63 -0.39 2.71
N THR A 72 3.43 -1.43 2.93
CA THR A 72 4.66 -1.69 2.18
C THR A 72 4.36 -1.98 0.72
N GLY A 73 3.35 -2.82 0.43
CA GLY A 73 2.93 -3.13 -0.94
C GLY A 73 2.45 -1.89 -1.70
N PHE A 74 1.62 -1.04 -1.08
CA PHE A 74 1.21 0.21 -1.73
C PHE A 74 2.39 1.18 -1.92
N ALA A 75 3.30 1.29 -0.95
CA ALA A 75 4.53 2.08 -1.11
C ALA A 75 5.40 1.56 -2.27
N SER A 76 5.58 0.25 -2.39
CA SER A 76 6.32 -0.38 -3.49
C SER A 76 5.65 -0.09 -4.84
N ALA A 77 4.32 -0.22 -4.93
CA ALA A 77 3.57 0.10 -6.14
C ALA A 77 3.78 1.56 -6.58
N LEU A 78 3.75 2.51 -5.64
CA LEU A 78 4.02 3.92 -5.93
C LEU A 78 5.46 4.15 -6.42
N ILE A 79 6.44 3.46 -5.84
CA ILE A 79 7.85 3.55 -6.28
C ILE A 79 7.98 3.02 -7.71
N LEU A 80 7.39 1.86 -8.00
CA LEU A 80 7.43 1.26 -9.33
C LEU A 80 6.75 2.15 -10.38
N HIS A 81 5.60 2.78 -10.06
CA HIS A 81 4.97 3.79 -10.92
C HIS A 81 5.90 5.00 -11.16
N ALA A 82 6.53 5.54 -10.12
CA ALA A 82 7.46 6.66 -10.26
C ALA A 82 8.67 6.33 -11.15
N LEU A 83 9.08 5.07 -11.15
CA LEU A 83 10.15 4.54 -12.02
C LEU A 83 9.68 4.25 -13.44
N GLY A 84 8.37 4.22 -13.69
CA GLY A 84 7.78 3.98 -15.01
C GLY A 84 7.59 2.50 -15.36
N VAL A 85 7.45 1.66 -14.35
CA VAL A 85 7.13 0.24 -14.53
C VAL A 85 5.67 0.11 -14.98
N PRO A 86 5.35 -0.79 -15.95
CA PRO A 86 3.98 -1.02 -16.39
C PRO A 86 3.05 -1.52 -15.27
N GLU A 87 1.78 -1.14 -15.32
CA GLU A 87 0.78 -1.45 -14.27
C GLU A 87 0.61 -2.97 -14.07
N GLU A 88 0.65 -3.75 -15.14
CA GLU A 88 0.54 -5.21 -15.08
C GLU A 88 1.68 -5.82 -14.26
N VAL A 89 2.90 -5.31 -14.45
CA VAL A 89 4.08 -5.77 -13.71
C VAL A 89 4.01 -5.34 -12.23
N ILE A 90 3.48 -4.15 -11.96
CA ILE A 90 3.25 -3.67 -10.58
C ILE A 90 2.22 -4.55 -9.87
N ALA A 91 1.14 -4.91 -10.56
CA ALA A 91 0.11 -5.79 -10.01
C ALA A 91 0.66 -7.21 -9.74
N GLU A 92 1.46 -7.75 -10.65
CA GLU A 92 2.13 -9.05 -10.47
C GLU A 92 3.08 -9.02 -9.28
N ASP A 93 3.95 -8.01 -9.16
CA ASP A 93 4.88 -7.83 -8.04
C ASP A 93 4.12 -7.76 -6.70
N TYR A 94 3.06 -6.97 -6.64
CA TYR A 94 2.22 -6.86 -5.45
C TYR A 94 1.64 -8.22 -5.03
N LEU A 95 1.12 -9.00 -5.97
CA LEU A 95 0.51 -10.32 -5.71
C LEU A 95 1.53 -11.39 -5.32
N LEU A 96 2.83 -11.22 -5.63
CA LEU A 96 3.90 -12.11 -5.15
C LEU A 96 3.96 -12.15 -3.62
N THR A 97 3.45 -11.15 -2.93
CA THR A 97 3.31 -11.15 -1.48
C THR A 97 2.62 -12.43 -0.99
N ASN A 98 1.58 -12.90 -1.67
CA ASN A 98 0.84 -14.10 -1.27
C ASN A 98 1.69 -15.40 -1.33
N ARG A 99 2.75 -15.42 -2.14
CA ARG A 99 3.67 -16.57 -2.25
C ARG A 99 4.76 -16.55 -1.19
N HIS A 100 5.18 -15.36 -0.77
CA HIS A 100 6.35 -15.17 0.09
C HIS A 100 6.00 -14.81 1.53
N TYR A 101 4.84 -14.22 1.75
CA TYR A 101 4.40 -13.85 3.09
C TYR A 101 3.90 -15.06 3.88
N LYS A 102 4.58 -15.37 4.98
CA LYS A 102 4.14 -16.39 5.93
C LYS A 102 3.19 -15.76 6.94
N ARG A 103 1.93 -16.13 6.86
CA ARG A 103 0.88 -15.61 7.74
C ARG A 103 1.08 -16.15 9.16
N ASP A 104 1.14 -15.25 10.13
CA ASP A 104 0.92 -15.60 11.54
C ASP A 104 -0.52 -15.17 11.90
N LEU A 105 -1.40 -16.14 11.91
CA LEU A 105 -2.83 -15.97 12.23
C LEU A 105 -3.19 -16.52 13.62
N SER A 106 -2.19 -16.82 14.44
CA SER A 106 -2.39 -17.44 15.76
C SER A 106 -3.32 -16.65 16.68
N SER A 107 -3.29 -15.32 16.58
CA SER A 107 -4.14 -14.42 17.39
C SER A 107 -5.58 -14.27 16.89
N VAL A 108 -5.91 -14.82 15.72
CA VAL A 108 -7.24 -14.71 15.07
C VAL A 108 -7.69 -16.06 14.48
N SER A 109 -7.15 -17.17 14.98
CA SER A 109 -7.40 -18.54 14.48
C SER A 109 -8.89 -18.95 14.50
N ASP A 110 -9.69 -18.33 15.34
CA ASP A 110 -11.11 -18.66 15.50
C ASP A 110 -12.03 -18.00 14.45
N LEU A 111 -11.46 -17.18 13.55
CA LEU A 111 -12.22 -16.58 12.47
C LEU A 111 -12.45 -17.58 11.33
N PRO A 112 -13.55 -17.47 10.56
CA PRO A 112 -13.79 -18.25 9.37
C PRO A 112 -12.63 -18.14 8.38
N ALA A 113 -12.31 -19.23 7.66
CA ALA A 113 -11.16 -19.31 6.76
C ALA A 113 -11.20 -18.24 5.65
N ASP A 114 -12.37 -17.92 5.12
CA ASP A 114 -12.57 -16.90 4.10
C ASP A 114 -12.33 -15.47 4.62
N VAL A 115 -12.67 -15.21 5.89
CA VAL A 115 -12.32 -13.95 6.57
C VAL A 115 -10.81 -13.87 6.80
N LEU A 116 -10.19 -14.97 7.25
CA LEU A 116 -8.75 -15.06 7.43
C LEU A 116 -8.00 -14.84 6.10
N ASP A 117 -8.54 -15.36 5.00
CA ASP A 117 -7.99 -15.11 3.66
C ASP A 117 -8.09 -13.64 3.26
N ALA A 118 -9.22 -12.99 3.49
CA ALA A 118 -9.41 -11.59 3.18
C ALA A 118 -8.42 -10.69 3.93
N ILE A 119 -8.20 -10.91 5.23
CA ILE A 119 -7.31 -10.07 6.04
C ILE A 119 -5.84 -10.48 5.98
N GLY A 120 -5.57 -11.75 5.72
CA GLY A 120 -4.24 -12.36 5.77
C GLY A 120 -3.49 -12.39 4.44
N SER A 121 -4.16 -12.17 3.30
CA SER A 121 -3.55 -12.09 1.97
C SER A 121 -3.59 -10.66 1.42
N VAL A 122 -2.92 -10.44 0.29
CA VAL A 122 -3.19 -9.29 -0.57
C VAL A 122 -4.13 -9.69 -1.70
N ASN A 123 -4.96 -8.75 -2.15
CA ASN A 123 -5.90 -8.96 -3.25
C ASN A 123 -5.77 -7.78 -4.23
N ALA A 124 -5.79 -8.05 -5.54
CA ALA A 124 -5.72 -7.02 -6.56
C ALA A 124 -6.70 -5.88 -6.31
N SER A 125 -7.93 -6.21 -5.90
CA SER A 125 -8.97 -5.22 -5.61
C SER A 125 -8.63 -4.24 -4.46
N TYR A 126 -7.64 -4.54 -3.62
CA TYR A 126 -7.16 -3.59 -2.60
C TYR A 126 -6.30 -2.51 -3.24
N LEU A 127 -5.37 -2.94 -4.10
CA LEU A 127 -4.52 -2.01 -4.83
C LEU A 127 -5.35 -1.16 -5.79
N ASP A 128 -6.30 -1.79 -6.51
CA ASP A 128 -7.27 -1.11 -7.39
C ASP A 128 -8.04 -0.04 -6.61
N ALA A 129 -8.53 -0.33 -5.40
CA ALA A 129 -9.25 0.64 -4.58
C ALA A 129 -8.41 1.87 -4.22
N ALA A 130 -7.10 1.70 -4.00
CA ALA A 130 -6.20 2.83 -3.79
C ALA A 130 -6.04 3.67 -5.07
N PHE A 131 -5.82 3.05 -6.22
CA PHE A 131 -5.67 3.77 -7.49
C PHE A 131 -6.99 4.37 -8.00
N ASP A 132 -8.13 3.75 -7.71
CA ASP A 132 -9.44 4.39 -7.89
C ASP A 132 -9.59 5.67 -7.06
N ALA A 133 -9.10 5.68 -5.81
CA ALA A 133 -9.08 6.89 -5.01
C ALA A 133 -8.12 7.94 -5.58
N VAL A 134 -6.96 7.53 -6.09
CA VAL A 134 -6.07 8.42 -6.85
C VAL A 134 -6.78 9.05 -8.04
N GLY A 135 -7.48 8.25 -8.86
CA GLY A 135 -8.24 8.74 -10.01
C GLY A 135 -9.32 9.74 -9.61
N ARG A 136 -10.05 9.50 -8.51
CA ARG A 136 -11.12 10.40 -8.03
C ARG A 136 -10.61 11.70 -7.43
N ASP A 137 -9.52 11.62 -6.64
CA ASP A 137 -9.05 12.75 -5.83
C ASP A 137 -8.02 13.61 -6.58
N TYR A 138 -7.30 13.03 -7.55
CA TYR A 138 -6.20 13.68 -8.30
C TYR A 138 -6.38 13.63 -9.82
N GLY A 139 -7.32 12.85 -10.34
CA GLY A 139 -7.57 12.67 -11.76
C GLY A 139 -6.82 11.48 -12.35
N ASP A 140 -5.52 11.34 -12.09
CA ASP A 140 -4.69 10.23 -12.54
C ASP A 140 -3.44 10.03 -11.65
N VAL A 141 -2.72 8.93 -11.88
CA VAL A 141 -1.51 8.59 -11.12
C VAL A 141 -0.38 9.60 -11.36
N GLU A 142 -0.24 10.11 -12.57
CA GLU A 142 0.78 11.12 -12.92
C GLU A 142 0.58 12.41 -12.13
N THR A 143 -0.66 12.87 -12.04
CA THR A 143 -1.03 14.04 -11.22
C THR A 143 -0.81 13.76 -9.73
N TYR A 144 -1.15 12.56 -9.25
CA TYR A 144 -0.89 12.18 -7.86
C TYR A 144 0.61 12.15 -7.54
N LEU A 145 1.44 11.59 -8.40
CA LEU A 145 2.89 11.60 -8.24
C LEU A 145 3.42 13.04 -8.20
N ARG A 146 2.99 13.90 -9.14
CA ARG A 146 3.45 15.29 -9.24
C ARG A 146 2.95 16.15 -8.08
N ASP A 147 1.67 16.19 -7.84
CA ASP A 147 1.01 17.16 -6.95
C ASP A 147 0.84 16.61 -5.52
N GLY A 148 0.49 15.34 -5.39
CA GLY A 148 0.37 14.64 -4.12
C GLY A 148 1.73 14.35 -3.51
N LEU A 149 2.59 13.64 -4.23
CA LEU A 149 3.88 13.18 -3.72
C LEU A 149 5.04 14.13 -3.99
N LYS A 150 4.81 15.22 -4.76
CA LYS A 150 5.83 16.21 -5.13
C LYS A 150 6.98 15.63 -5.96
N LEU A 151 6.64 14.69 -6.83
CA LEU A 151 7.57 14.06 -7.77
C LEU A 151 7.39 14.66 -9.18
N GLY A 152 7.96 15.81 -9.41
CA GLY A 152 8.02 16.40 -10.74
C GLY A 152 9.02 15.66 -11.66
N ALA A 153 9.24 16.19 -12.85
CA ALA A 153 10.11 15.56 -13.85
C ALA A 153 11.55 15.41 -13.35
N ALA A 154 12.06 16.39 -12.60
CA ALA A 154 13.43 16.37 -12.07
C ALA A 154 13.60 15.27 -11.01
N GLU A 155 12.66 15.16 -10.08
CA GLU A 155 12.66 14.14 -9.02
C GLU A 155 12.53 12.73 -9.61
N ARG A 156 11.65 12.54 -10.58
CA ARG A 156 11.50 11.23 -11.26
C ARG A 156 12.74 10.85 -12.06
N THR A 157 13.39 11.81 -12.71
CA THR A 157 14.67 11.57 -13.39
C THR A 157 15.75 11.16 -12.39
N ALA A 158 15.82 11.83 -11.24
CA ALA A 158 16.77 11.49 -10.18
C ALA A 158 16.52 10.08 -9.62
N LEU A 159 15.26 9.70 -9.38
CA LEU A 159 14.88 8.35 -8.95
C LEU A 159 15.30 7.29 -9.98
N LYS A 160 14.96 7.50 -11.26
CA LYS A 160 15.35 6.59 -12.35
C LYS A 160 16.86 6.42 -12.43
N LYS A 161 17.63 7.51 -12.39
CA LYS A 161 19.10 7.46 -12.41
C LYS A 161 19.68 6.69 -11.23
N ARG A 162 19.02 6.74 -10.06
CA ARG A 162 19.51 6.11 -8.83
C ARG A 162 19.15 4.64 -8.73
N TYR A 163 17.96 4.26 -9.15
CA TYR A 163 17.40 2.93 -8.90
C TYR A 163 17.27 2.03 -10.13
N LEU A 164 17.40 2.59 -11.34
CA LEU A 164 17.46 1.80 -12.56
C LEU A 164 18.91 1.76 -13.06
N GLN A 165 19.44 0.55 -13.20
CA GLN A 165 20.73 0.36 -13.86
C GLN A 165 20.51 0.43 -15.38
N ALA A 166 21.41 1.12 -16.09
CA ALA A 166 21.42 1.14 -17.56
C ALA A 166 21.96 -0.20 -18.08
#